data_b8082a28610aefdee715142d35075faa
#
_entry.id   b8082a28610aefdee715142d35075faa
#
_cell.length_a   1.000
_cell.length_b   1.000
_cell.length_c   1.000
_cell.angle_alpha   90.00
_cell.angle_beta   90.00
_cell.angle_gamma   90.00
#
_symmetry.space_group_name_H-M   'P 1'
#
loop_
_entity.id
_entity.type
_entity.pdbx_description
1 polymer ?
#
loop_
_entity_poly.entity_id
_entity_poly.type
_entity_poly.pdbx_seq_one_letter_code
_entity_poly.pdbx_strand_id
1 'polypeptide(L)'
;MKKNELVEPMAKKVDKILKIHDHERNDEFYWLNQRGNPEVIDYLNAENDYRDTYMKDYKSLENELFDEIKSRIKEDDTSVPYLDNGYYYYTKYVKGKQYPVYCRKKDNLSNPEEILIDANKMSEGHEYFRIGGIDISPNNKIMAYSVDTVSRRLYTINFKNLETGVKSSHSISNTSGGVTWANDNKTIFYNQKNINTLRTDRVMRHVIGSDKNDEEVFFEGDDEFNLYSYKSKSGKYIMVASGKTISDEISFLSADSPYEDLKVFQKRVDGLEYSVDHLGDKWYIRTNMNGAENFKLMQCGEEYTSSKYWKELIEHRENVLLEGVEVFDQFMVITERENGQRRFNVISNGSGKSHYIDFEEEVFSAYSSTNLEISSNKFRYGYSSMTTPSSTIEYDMNSREKKILKESEVMGGNFDKKNYES
;
A
#
# COMPACT_ATOMS: atom_id res chain seq x y z
N MET A 1 49.81 19.56 -4.61
CA MET A 1 49.18 19.49 -5.94
C MET A 1 47.98 20.43 -5.93
N LYS A 2 47.89 21.39 -6.87
CA LYS A 2 46.71 22.25 -7.00
C LYS A 2 45.52 21.34 -7.32
N LYS A 3 44.48 21.38 -6.49
CA LYS A 3 43.16 20.83 -6.87
C LYS A 3 42.82 21.47 -8.21
N ASN A 4 42.77 20.72 -9.29
CA ASN A 4 42.08 21.21 -10.51
C ASN A 4 40.71 21.68 -10.04
N GLU A 5 40.43 22.94 -10.31
CA GLU A 5 39.09 23.49 -10.00
C GLU A 5 38.08 22.65 -10.77
N LEU A 6 37.37 21.81 -10.03
CA LEU A 6 36.27 21.06 -10.59
C LEU A 6 35.19 22.08 -10.95
N VAL A 7 34.87 22.20 -12.23
CA VAL A 7 33.90 23.18 -12.73
C VAL A 7 32.50 22.57 -12.67
N GLU A 8 31.63 23.25 -11.97
CA GLU A 8 30.20 22.86 -11.87
C GLU A 8 29.52 22.95 -13.25
N PRO A 9 28.74 21.96 -13.66
CA PRO A 9 27.91 22.07 -14.85
C PRO A 9 26.87 23.18 -14.69
N MET A 10 26.66 23.92 -15.75
CA MET A 10 25.71 25.04 -15.75
C MET A 10 24.58 24.77 -16.75
N ALA A 11 23.34 24.64 -16.25
CA ALA A 11 22.17 24.57 -17.12
C ALA A 11 22.02 25.87 -17.90
N LYS A 12 21.81 25.77 -19.22
CA LYS A 12 21.51 26.96 -20.02
C LYS A 12 20.17 27.56 -19.60
N LYS A 13 20.07 28.88 -19.69
CA LYS A 13 18.83 29.63 -19.44
C LYS A 13 18.06 29.80 -20.75
N VAL A 14 16.79 29.38 -20.74
CA VAL A 14 15.87 29.51 -21.88
C VAL A 14 14.54 30.04 -21.34
N ASP A 15 14.23 31.29 -21.67
CA ASP A 15 13.01 31.94 -21.18
C ASP A 15 11.75 31.13 -21.54
N LYS A 16 10.93 30.87 -20.54
CA LYS A 16 9.60 30.28 -20.68
C LYS A 16 8.62 30.96 -19.74
N ILE A 17 7.70 31.71 -20.34
CA ILE A 17 6.62 32.35 -19.57
C ILE A 17 5.53 31.33 -19.29
N LEU A 18 5.24 31.11 -18.02
CA LEU A 18 4.13 30.30 -17.50
C LEU A 18 3.06 31.21 -16.92
N LYS A 19 1.81 31.01 -17.30
CA LYS A 19 0.65 31.80 -16.84
C LYS A 19 -0.42 30.91 -16.27
N ILE A 20 -0.83 31.19 -15.04
CA ILE A 20 -1.92 30.50 -14.36
C ILE A 20 -2.53 31.42 -13.29
N HIS A 21 -3.84 31.43 -13.12
CA HIS A 21 -4.57 32.24 -12.12
C HIS A 21 -4.16 33.72 -12.09
N ASP A 22 -4.08 34.34 -13.26
CA ASP A 22 -3.62 35.74 -13.45
C ASP A 22 -2.19 36.02 -12.96
N HIS A 23 -1.44 34.97 -12.64
CA HIS A 23 -0.03 35.04 -12.28
C HIS A 23 0.85 34.66 -13.47
N GLU A 24 1.90 35.43 -13.70
CA GLU A 24 2.91 35.17 -14.73
C GLU A 24 4.28 35.01 -14.08
N ARG A 25 5.00 33.95 -14.46
CA ARG A 25 6.41 33.77 -14.06
C ARG A 25 7.25 33.35 -15.26
N ASN A 26 8.49 33.80 -15.29
CA ASN A 26 9.49 33.28 -16.20
C ASN A 26 10.23 32.13 -15.55
N ASP A 27 10.23 30.96 -16.19
CA ASP A 27 10.97 29.78 -15.76
C ASP A 27 12.09 29.50 -16.78
N GLU A 28 13.28 29.98 -16.50
CA GLU A 28 14.44 29.84 -17.39
C GLU A 28 14.93 28.38 -17.53
N PHE A 29 14.49 27.49 -16.66
CA PHE A 29 14.89 26.08 -16.65
C PHE A 29 13.78 25.12 -17.06
N TYR A 30 12.63 25.60 -17.51
CA TYR A 30 11.50 24.78 -17.93
C TYR A 30 11.86 23.73 -19.00
N TRP A 31 12.86 24.01 -19.84
CA TRP A 31 13.34 23.09 -20.88
C TRP A 31 13.86 21.75 -20.31
N LEU A 32 14.33 21.72 -19.06
CA LEU A 32 14.75 20.49 -18.36
C LEU A 32 13.62 19.49 -18.18
N ASN A 33 12.36 19.90 -18.35
CA ASN A 33 11.19 19.02 -18.35
C ASN A 33 11.09 18.11 -19.60
N GLN A 34 11.88 18.39 -20.63
CA GLN A 34 11.88 17.64 -21.90
C GLN A 34 12.70 16.34 -21.76
N ARG A 35 12.13 15.31 -21.17
CA ARG A 35 12.81 14.06 -20.78
C ARG A 35 13.60 13.36 -21.89
N GLY A 36 13.16 13.44 -23.14
CA GLY A 36 13.82 12.82 -24.32
C GLY A 36 14.77 13.75 -25.06
N ASN A 37 14.96 14.97 -24.60
CA ASN A 37 15.84 15.93 -25.28
C ASN A 37 17.30 15.58 -24.99
N PRO A 38 18.14 15.34 -26.04
CA PRO A 38 19.56 15.04 -25.87
C PRO A 38 20.32 16.05 -24.99
N GLU A 39 20.04 17.35 -25.12
CA GLU A 39 20.70 18.38 -24.32
C GLU A 39 20.37 18.26 -22.83
N VAL A 40 19.16 17.81 -22.47
CA VAL A 40 18.79 17.52 -21.07
C VAL A 40 19.58 16.32 -20.56
N ILE A 41 19.67 15.27 -21.36
CA ILE A 41 20.42 14.06 -21.00
C ILE A 41 21.92 14.38 -20.83
N ASP A 42 22.50 15.15 -21.75
CA ASP A 42 23.91 15.57 -21.69
C ASP A 42 24.19 16.39 -20.44
N TYR A 43 23.29 17.32 -20.08
CA TYR A 43 23.40 18.11 -18.84
C TYR A 43 23.34 17.22 -17.59
N LEU A 44 22.38 16.28 -17.52
CA LEU A 44 22.26 15.35 -16.40
C LEU A 44 23.48 14.42 -16.28
N ASN A 45 24.05 13.98 -17.39
CA ASN A 45 25.28 13.18 -17.38
C ASN A 45 26.46 14.02 -16.87
N ALA A 46 26.58 15.28 -17.29
CA ALA A 46 27.63 16.16 -16.79
C ALA A 46 27.52 16.41 -15.27
N GLU A 47 26.29 16.54 -14.73
CA GLU A 47 26.08 16.63 -13.28
C GLU A 47 26.48 15.34 -12.55
N ASN A 48 26.19 14.17 -13.13
CA ASN A 48 26.63 12.88 -12.57
C ASN A 48 28.17 12.75 -12.56
N ASP A 49 28.83 13.13 -13.68
CA ASP A 49 30.29 13.09 -13.78
C ASP A 49 30.97 14.07 -12.80
N TYR A 50 30.36 15.26 -12.61
CA TYR A 50 30.79 16.22 -11.59
C TYR A 50 30.68 15.62 -10.19
N ARG A 51 29.50 15.06 -9.83
CA ARG A 51 29.28 14.40 -8.55
C ARG A 51 30.29 13.27 -8.30
N ASP A 52 30.49 12.40 -9.27
CA ASP A 52 31.38 11.24 -9.13
C ASP A 52 32.84 11.67 -8.95
N THR A 53 33.24 12.74 -9.65
CA THR A 53 34.58 13.33 -9.50
C THR A 53 34.74 13.98 -8.13
N TYR A 54 33.72 14.72 -7.67
CA TYR A 54 33.72 15.36 -6.34
C TYR A 54 33.78 14.36 -5.20
N MET A 55 32.96 13.27 -5.31
CA MET A 55 32.84 12.23 -4.29
C MET A 55 33.98 11.20 -4.29
N LYS A 56 34.87 11.25 -5.29
CA LYS A 56 35.95 10.26 -5.45
C LYS A 56 36.82 10.09 -4.20
N ASP A 57 37.18 11.22 -3.56
CA ASP A 57 38.01 11.22 -2.36
C ASP A 57 37.30 10.66 -1.13
N TYR A 58 35.96 10.60 -1.15
CA TYR A 58 35.12 10.08 -0.07
C TYR A 58 34.67 8.63 -0.28
N LYS A 59 35.07 7.97 -1.37
CA LYS A 59 34.63 6.62 -1.72
C LYS A 59 34.95 5.57 -0.65
N SER A 60 36.09 5.71 0.04
CA SER A 60 36.47 4.84 1.15
C SER A 60 35.48 4.96 2.32
N LEU A 61 35.14 6.21 2.70
CA LEU A 61 34.19 6.49 3.78
C LEU A 61 32.78 6.02 3.40
N GLU A 62 32.36 6.25 2.15
CA GLU A 62 31.08 5.76 1.62
C GLU A 62 30.96 4.23 1.76
N ASN A 63 32.00 3.50 1.36
CA ASN A 63 32.03 2.03 1.47
C ASN A 63 32.01 1.57 2.94
N GLU A 64 32.78 2.21 3.82
CA GLU A 64 32.79 1.92 5.26
C GLU A 64 31.41 2.12 5.89
N LEU A 65 30.76 3.26 5.62
CA LEU A 65 29.41 3.55 6.10
C LEU A 65 28.38 2.58 5.52
N PHE A 66 28.50 2.24 4.23
CA PHE A 66 27.61 1.26 3.60
C PHE A 66 27.74 -0.11 4.27
N ASP A 67 28.95 -0.60 4.48
CA ASP A 67 29.21 -1.90 5.10
C ASP A 67 28.75 -1.91 6.57
N GLU A 68 28.96 -0.81 7.31
CA GLU A 68 28.48 -0.65 8.68
C GLU A 68 26.94 -0.71 8.74
N ILE A 69 26.24 0.07 7.92
CA ILE A 69 24.76 0.09 7.85
C ILE A 69 24.23 -1.29 7.44
N LYS A 70 24.82 -1.90 6.41
CA LYS A 70 24.44 -3.23 5.93
C LYS A 70 24.63 -4.31 7.00
N SER A 71 25.69 -4.24 7.79
CA SER A 71 25.96 -5.21 8.86
C SER A 71 24.90 -5.22 9.97
N ARG A 72 24.11 -4.14 10.08
CA ARG A 72 23.00 -4.02 11.04
C ARG A 72 21.68 -4.61 10.53
N ILE A 73 21.65 -5.09 9.29
CA ILE A 73 20.46 -5.69 8.66
C ILE A 73 20.58 -7.20 8.68
N LYS A 74 19.59 -7.89 9.24
CA LYS A 74 19.49 -9.34 9.15
C LYS A 74 19.13 -9.76 7.73
N GLU A 75 20.08 -10.30 6.99
CA GLU A 75 19.91 -10.65 5.57
C GLU A 75 19.02 -11.90 5.36
N ASP A 76 19.06 -12.87 6.28
CA ASP A 76 18.28 -14.12 6.23
C ASP A 76 17.05 -14.02 7.12
N ASP A 77 16.07 -13.27 6.69
CA ASP A 77 14.87 -12.99 7.48
C ASP A 77 13.58 -13.46 6.80
N THR A 78 12.58 -13.73 7.62
CA THR A 78 11.25 -14.16 7.17
C THR A 78 10.20 -13.26 7.81
N SER A 79 9.25 -12.76 7.01
CA SER A 79 8.11 -12.00 7.54
C SER A 79 7.21 -12.88 8.40
N VAL A 80 6.42 -12.27 9.28
CA VAL A 80 5.39 -13.00 10.02
C VAL A 80 4.34 -13.51 9.03
N PRO A 81 4.05 -14.82 8.97
CA PRO A 81 3.02 -15.34 8.10
C PRO A 81 1.64 -14.81 8.46
N TYR A 82 0.86 -14.39 7.47
CA TYR A 82 -0.53 -14.01 7.64
C TYR A 82 -1.47 -14.97 6.93
N LEU A 83 -2.62 -15.24 7.55
CA LEU A 83 -3.66 -16.11 6.99
C LEU A 83 -4.51 -15.30 6.02
N ASP A 84 -4.78 -15.87 4.85
CA ASP A 84 -5.73 -15.38 3.87
C ASP A 84 -6.30 -16.57 3.09
N ASN A 85 -7.62 -16.72 3.15
CA ASN A 85 -8.37 -17.72 2.40
C ASN A 85 -7.76 -19.13 2.45
N GLY A 86 -7.42 -19.62 3.67
CA GLY A 86 -6.89 -20.95 3.93
C GLY A 86 -5.40 -21.14 3.66
N TYR A 87 -4.66 -20.08 3.34
CA TYR A 87 -3.21 -20.13 3.17
C TYR A 87 -2.50 -19.13 4.05
N TYR A 88 -1.32 -19.51 4.57
CA TYR A 88 -0.39 -18.60 5.24
C TYR A 88 0.61 -18.05 4.25
N TYR A 89 0.57 -16.77 3.99
CA TYR A 89 1.47 -16.05 3.09
C TYR A 89 2.60 -15.37 3.86
N TYR A 90 3.82 -15.44 3.30
CA TYR A 90 4.99 -14.78 3.87
C TYR A 90 6.07 -14.56 2.82
N THR A 91 7.01 -13.69 3.14
CA THR A 91 8.21 -13.45 2.37
C THR A 91 9.43 -13.93 3.15
N LYS A 92 10.44 -14.41 2.45
CA LYS A 92 11.75 -14.71 3.04
C LYS A 92 12.86 -14.11 2.21
N TYR A 93 13.90 -13.63 2.89
CA TYR A 93 15.13 -13.21 2.27
C TYR A 93 16.18 -14.30 2.42
N VAL A 94 17.08 -14.41 1.44
CA VAL A 94 18.18 -15.37 1.45
C VAL A 94 19.48 -14.58 1.53
N LYS A 95 20.36 -14.96 2.44
CA LYS A 95 21.65 -14.27 2.65
C LYS A 95 22.41 -14.07 1.34
N GLY A 96 22.86 -12.84 1.11
CA GLY A 96 23.58 -12.43 -0.09
C GLY A 96 22.71 -12.29 -1.35
N LYS A 97 21.37 -12.37 -1.21
CA LYS A 97 20.42 -12.09 -2.28
C LYS A 97 19.73 -10.74 -2.05
N GLN A 98 19.33 -10.10 -3.14
CA GLN A 98 18.78 -8.73 -3.10
C GLN A 98 17.25 -8.71 -2.95
N TYR A 99 16.56 -9.70 -3.49
CA TYR A 99 15.10 -9.71 -3.58
C TYR A 99 14.46 -10.78 -2.70
N PRO A 100 13.20 -10.59 -2.27
CA PRO A 100 12.48 -11.59 -1.50
C PRO A 100 12.07 -12.79 -2.35
N VAL A 101 11.82 -13.90 -1.66
CA VAL A 101 11.08 -15.06 -2.16
C VAL A 101 9.70 -15.04 -1.52
N TYR A 102 8.65 -15.02 -2.33
CA TYR A 102 7.25 -15.02 -1.90
C TYR A 102 6.76 -16.46 -1.78
N CYS A 103 6.25 -16.80 -0.62
CA CYS A 103 5.86 -18.17 -0.27
C CYS A 103 4.46 -18.20 0.32
N ARG A 104 3.83 -19.39 0.26
CA ARG A 104 2.64 -19.70 1.03
C ARG A 104 2.64 -21.15 1.55
N LYS A 105 1.85 -21.41 2.57
CA LYS A 105 1.58 -22.76 3.11
C LYS A 105 0.10 -22.94 3.31
N LYS A 106 -0.43 -24.07 2.91
CA LYS A 106 -1.85 -24.40 3.02
C LYS A 106 -2.20 -24.80 4.46
N ASP A 107 -3.33 -24.35 4.96
CA ASP A 107 -4.01 -24.71 6.21
C ASP A 107 -3.20 -24.48 7.49
N ASN A 108 -1.92 -24.84 7.56
CA ASN A 108 -1.07 -24.63 8.73
C ASN A 108 0.42 -24.46 8.37
N LEU A 109 1.18 -23.89 9.30
CA LEU A 109 2.59 -23.56 9.09
C LEU A 109 3.53 -24.77 9.06
N SER A 110 3.09 -25.97 9.44
CA SER A 110 3.88 -27.21 9.34
C SER A 110 3.74 -27.88 7.97
N ASN A 111 2.77 -27.46 7.14
CA ASN A 111 2.58 -28.00 5.80
C ASN A 111 3.70 -27.56 4.85
N PRO A 112 3.91 -28.29 3.73
CA PRO A 112 4.93 -27.96 2.74
C PRO A 112 4.81 -26.53 2.23
N GLU A 113 5.97 -25.90 2.05
CA GLU A 113 6.08 -24.58 1.46
C GLU A 113 5.84 -24.62 -0.05
N GLU A 114 5.02 -23.73 -0.56
CA GLU A 114 4.87 -23.44 -1.97
C GLU A 114 5.53 -22.10 -2.28
N ILE A 115 6.51 -22.09 -3.21
CA ILE A 115 7.13 -20.87 -3.70
C ILE A 115 6.26 -20.30 -4.82
N LEU A 116 5.67 -19.15 -4.59
CA LEU A 116 4.90 -18.41 -5.57
C LEU A 116 5.80 -17.71 -6.58
N ILE A 117 6.74 -16.89 -6.06
CA ILE A 117 7.71 -16.11 -6.83
C ILE A 117 9.06 -16.13 -6.13
N ASP A 118 10.11 -16.46 -6.87
CA ASP A 118 11.49 -16.17 -6.51
C ASP A 118 11.93 -14.92 -7.31
N ALA A 119 11.88 -13.76 -6.65
CA ALA A 119 12.19 -12.51 -7.32
C ALA A 119 13.68 -12.38 -7.69
N ASN A 120 14.57 -13.14 -7.03
CA ASN A 120 15.99 -13.18 -7.40
C ASN A 120 16.19 -13.85 -8.77
N LYS A 121 15.48 -14.96 -9.03
CA LYS A 121 15.53 -15.62 -10.34
C LYS A 121 14.87 -14.78 -11.43
N MET A 122 13.80 -14.08 -11.09
CA MET A 122 13.09 -13.26 -12.06
C MET A 122 13.83 -11.98 -12.43
N SER A 123 14.69 -11.47 -11.54
CA SER A 123 15.49 -10.25 -11.78
C SER A 123 16.72 -10.49 -12.66
N GLU A 124 17.09 -11.75 -12.93
CA GLU A 124 18.25 -12.07 -13.75
C GLU A 124 18.13 -11.47 -15.16
N GLY A 125 19.15 -10.72 -15.58
CA GLY A 125 19.18 -10.04 -16.88
C GLY A 125 18.51 -8.68 -16.93
N HIS A 126 17.99 -8.18 -15.80
CA HIS A 126 17.41 -6.84 -15.69
C HIS A 126 18.30 -5.93 -14.83
N GLU A 127 18.55 -4.71 -15.30
CA GLU A 127 19.25 -3.66 -14.52
C GLU A 127 18.38 -3.17 -13.35
N TYR A 128 17.08 -3.17 -13.53
CA TYR A 128 16.09 -2.86 -12.51
C TYR A 128 14.99 -3.91 -12.48
N PHE A 129 14.56 -4.31 -11.30
CA PHE A 129 13.47 -5.26 -11.12
C PHE A 129 12.67 -4.95 -9.87
N ARG A 130 11.34 -4.97 -9.98
CA ARG A 130 10.43 -4.83 -8.84
C ARG A 130 9.13 -5.60 -9.06
N ILE A 131 8.70 -6.33 -8.04
CA ILE A 131 7.33 -6.86 -7.94
C ILE A 131 6.40 -5.74 -7.45
N GLY A 132 5.32 -5.49 -8.18
CA GLY A 132 4.32 -4.46 -7.84
C GLY A 132 3.20 -4.98 -6.97
N GLY A 133 2.66 -6.14 -7.29
CA GLY A 133 1.59 -6.82 -6.55
C GLY A 133 1.58 -8.32 -6.81
N ILE A 134 1.00 -9.06 -5.89
CA ILE A 134 0.71 -10.49 -5.99
C ILE A 134 -0.69 -10.69 -5.42
N ASP A 135 -1.63 -11.09 -6.26
CA ASP A 135 -3.03 -11.23 -5.91
C ASP A 135 -3.52 -12.61 -6.37
N ILE A 136 -4.13 -13.36 -5.47
CA ILE A 136 -4.56 -14.74 -5.73
C ILE A 136 -6.07 -14.76 -5.96
N SER A 137 -6.52 -15.56 -6.95
CA SER A 137 -7.95 -15.75 -7.20
C SER A 137 -8.66 -16.36 -5.99
N PRO A 138 -9.96 -16.09 -5.76
CA PRO A 138 -10.70 -16.60 -4.61
C PRO A 138 -10.66 -18.12 -4.44
N ASN A 139 -10.54 -18.88 -5.55
CA ASN A 139 -10.39 -20.35 -5.51
C ASN A 139 -8.93 -20.84 -5.33
N ASN A 140 -7.98 -19.93 -5.08
CA ASN A 140 -6.56 -20.21 -4.88
C ASN A 140 -5.80 -20.84 -6.08
N LYS A 141 -6.36 -20.79 -7.31
CA LYS A 141 -5.79 -21.49 -8.47
C LYS A 141 -5.01 -20.62 -9.43
N ILE A 142 -5.28 -19.32 -9.48
CA ILE A 142 -4.62 -18.36 -10.37
C ILE A 142 -3.95 -17.28 -9.55
N MET A 143 -2.71 -16.99 -9.87
CA MET A 143 -1.96 -15.86 -9.35
C MET A 143 -1.84 -14.80 -10.44
N ALA A 144 -2.31 -13.59 -10.17
CA ALA A 144 -1.91 -12.38 -10.86
C ALA A 144 -0.71 -11.76 -10.14
N TYR A 145 0.33 -11.41 -10.88
CA TYR A 145 1.49 -10.73 -10.32
C TYR A 145 2.02 -9.71 -11.33
N SER A 146 2.61 -8.66 -10.83
CA SER A 146 3.07 -7.57 -11.68
C SER A 146 4.54 -7.26 -11.50
N VAL A 147 5.19 -6.83 -12.58
CA VAL A 147 6.61 -6.48 -12.60
C VAL A 147 6.84 -5.13 -13.27
N ASP A 148 7.82 -4.38 -12.74
CA ASP A 148 8.44 -3.22 -13.37
C ASP A 148 9.93 -3.52 -13.56
N THR A 149 10.40 -3.44 -14.80
CA THR A 149 11.81 -3.66 -15.17
C THR A 149 12.49 -2.40 -15.69
N VAL A 150 11.84 -1.23 -15.56
CA VAL A 150 12.30 0.06 -16.11
C VAL A 150 12.45 1.15 -15.04
N SER A 151 11.99 0.90 -13.79
CA SER A 151 11.99 1.89 -12.70
C SER A 151 11.03 3.08 -12.91
N ARG A 152 9.91 2.85 -13.62
CA ARG A 152 8.91 3.91 -13.86
C ARG A 152 7.60 3.71 -13.12
N ARG A 153 7.49 2.67 -12.30
CA ARG A 153 6.22 2.30 -11.66
C ARG A 153 5.07 2.11 -12.67
N LEU A 154 5.43 1.68 -13.88
CA LEU A 154 4.55 1.17 -14.91
C LEU A 154 4.68 -0.34 -14.90
N TYR A 155 3.73 -0.99 -14.26
CA TYR A 155 3.80 -2.43 -14.07
C TYR A 155 3.12 -3.19 -15.21
N THR A 156 3.65 -4.37 -15.51
CA THR A 156 3.01 -5.35 -16.37
C THR A 156 2.46 -6.48 -15.51
N ILE A 157 1.14 -6.68 -15.55
CA ILE A 157 0.46 -7.77 -14.87
C ILE A 157 0.62 -9.04 -15.70
N ASN A 158 0.97 -10.14 -15.05
CA ASN A 158 1.13 -11.48 -15.60
C ASN A 158 0.28 -12.47 -14.80
N PHE A 159 -0.04 -13.62 -15.41
CA PHE A 159 -0.86 -14.65 -14.77
C PHE A 159 -0.14 -15.98 -14.73
N LYS A 160 -0.32 -16.72 -13.63
CA LYS A 160 0.23 -18.06 -13.44
C LYS A 160 -0.85 -18.99 -12.86
N ASN A 161 -1.06 -20.14 -13.46
CA ASN A 161 -1.85 -21.21 -12.86
C ASN A 161 -1.01 -21.88 -11.78
N LEU A 162 -1.51 -21.91 -10.54
CA LEU A 162 -0.77 -22.40 -9.37
C LEU A 162 -0.80 -23.92 -9.26
N GLU A 163 -1.79 -24.61 -9.87
CA GLU A 163 -1.86 -26.08 -9.87
C GLU A 163 -0.85 -26.68 -10.87
N THR A 164 -0.71 -26.05 -12.04
CA THR A 164 0.17 -26.56 -13.11
C THR A 164 1.52 -25.87 -13.20
N GLY A 165 1.65 -24.70 -12.57
CA GLY A 165 2.83 -23.84 -12.67
C GLY A 165 2.96 -23.09 -14.01
N VAL A 166 2.02 -23.26 -14.94
CA VAL A 166 2.06 -22.66 -16.28
C VAL A 166 1.77 -21.16 -16.21
N LYS A 167 2.63 -20.36 -16.82
CA LYS A 167 2.43 -18.93 -17.04
C LYS A 167 1.56 -18.70 -18.27
N SER A 168 0.62 -17.76 -18.18
CA SER A 168 -0.14 -17.29 -19.35
C SER A 168 0.78 -16.55 -20.34
N SER A 169 0.49 -16.66 -21.62
CA SER A 169 1.10 -15.81 -22.66
C SER A 169 0.51 -14.40 -22.69
N HIS A 170 -0.65 -14.20 -22.07
CA HIS A 170 -1.31 -12.90 -21.97
C HIS A 170 -0.76 -12.09 -20.80
N SER A 171 -0.57 -10.79 -21.02
CA SER A 171 -0.14 -9.84 -19.99
C SER A 171 -0.76 -8.46 -20.24
N ILE A 172 -0.86 -7.65 -19.18
CA ILE A 172 -1.47 -6.32 -19.23
C ILE A 172 -0.44 -5.28 -18.81
N SER A 173 -0.10 -4.36 -19.70
CA SER A 173 0.93 -3.33 -19.46
C SER A 173 0.35 -2.01 -18.97
N ASN A 174 1.22 -1.11 -18.50
CA ASN A 174 0.91 0.26 -18.08
C ASN A 174 -0.08 0.34 -16.91
N THR A 175 0.05 -0.56 -15.96
CA THR A 175 -0.83 -0.64 -14.80
C THR A 175 -0.17 -0.09 -13.52
N SER A 176 -0.96 0.07 -12.45
CA SER A 176 -0.46 0.39 -11.10
C SER A 176 0.17 -0.81 -10.38
N GLY A 177 -0.08 -2.03 -10.86
CA GLY A 177 0.52 -3.28 -10.40
C GLY A 177 -0.41 -4.21 -9.63
N GLY A 178 -1.39 -3.73 -8.88
CA GLY A 178 -2.36 -4.57 -8.18
C GLY A 178 -3.56 -4.94 -9.04
N VAL A 179 -4.24 -6.02 -8.66
CA VAL A 179 -5.55 -6.41 -9.23
C VAL A 179 -6.56 -6.64 -8.11
N THR A 180 -7.83 -6.46 -8.42
CA THR A 180 -8.95 -6.79 -7.53
C THR A 180 -9.77 -7.90 -8.19
N TRP A 181 -9.81 -9.08 -7.57
CA TRP A 181 -10.53 -10.23 -8.08
C TRP A 181 -12.04 -10.14 -7.80
N ALA A 182 -12.86 -10.38 -8.80
CA ALA A 182 -14.25 -10.76 -8.60
C ALA A 182 -14.37 -12.19 -8.03
N ASN A 183 -15.55 -12.56 -7.53
CA ASN A 183 -15.77 -13.88 -6.90
C ASN A 183 -15.92 -15.00 -7.94
N ASP A 184 -16.07 -14.70 -9.22
CA ASP A 184 -16.17 -15.65 -10.33
C ASP A 184 -14.84 -16.35 -10.69
N ASN A 185 -13.71 -15.96 -10.06
CA ASN A 185 -12.37 -16.49 -10.30
C ASN A 185 -11.80 -16.24 -11.72
N LYS A 186 -12.41 -15.36 -12.47
CA LYS A 186 -12.05 -15.08 -13.88
C LYS A 186 -11.92 -13.59 -14.15
N THR A 187 -12.77 -12.79 -13.52
CA THR A 187 -12.80 -11.35 -13.73
C THR A 187 -11.93 -10.63 -12.74
N ILE A 188 -11.09 -9.75 -13.23
CA ILE A 188 -10.27 -8.85 -12.42
C ILE A 188 -10.55 -7.40 -12.80
N PHE A 189 -10.39 -6.52 -11.82
CA PHE A 189 -10.31 -5.08 -12.01
C PHE A 189 -8.88 -4.63 -11.75
N TYR A 190 -8.37 -3.76 -12.59
CA TYR A 190 -7.03 -3.21 -12.45
C TYR A 190 -7.03 -1.71 -12.77
N ASN A 191 -6.03 -1.01 -12.24
CA ASN A 191 -5.90 0.42 -12.46
C ASN A 191 -4.86 0.67 -13.55
N GLN A 192 -5.29 1.29 -14.66
CA GLN A 192 -4.43 1.68 -15.76
C GLN A 192 -3.84 3.07 -15.50
N LYS A 193 -2.59 3.26 -15.91
CA LYS A 193 -1.89 4.53 -15.81
C LYS A 193 -1.79 5.26 -17.14
N ASN A 194 -1.92 6.55 -17.08
CA ASN A 194 -1.52 7.43 -18.16
C ASN A 194 0.01 7.43 -18.28
N ILE A 195 0.53 7.06 -19.45
CA ILE A 195 1.97 6.89 -19.67
C ILE A 195 2.78 8.20 -19.60
N ASN A 196 2.13 9.34 -19.79
CA ASN A 196 2.77 10.65 -19.76
C ASN A 196 2.82 11.23 -18.35
N THR A 197 1.70 11.20 -17.64
CA THR A 197 1.57 11.78 -16.29
C THR A 197 1.88 10.78 -15.19
N LEU A 198 1.84 9.48 -15.47
CA LEU A 198 1.92 8.35 -14.53
C LEU A 198 0.75 8.33 -13.52
N ARG A 199 -0.26 9.17 -13.72
CA ARG A 199 -1.47 9.17 -12.91
C ARG A 199 -2.31 7.92 -13.22
N THR A 200 -2.93 7.36 -12.22
CA THR A 200 -3.93 6.30 -12.35
C THR A 200 -5.26 6.97 -12.65
N ASP A 201 -5.71 6.91 -13.91
CA ASP A 201 -6.90 7.63 -14.38
C ASP A 201 -8.03 6.70 -14.87
N ARG A 202 -7.80 5.37 -14.93
CA ARG A 202 -8.82 4.39 -15.37
C ARG A 202 -8.85 3.17 -14.48
N VAL A 203 -10.06 2.66 -14.27
CA VAL A 203 -10.29 1.31 -13.78
C VAL A 203 -10.80 0.47 -14.94
N MET A 204 -10.10 -0.61 -15.23
CA MET A 204 -10.37 -1.53 -16.32
C MET A 204 -10.86 -2.86 -15.78
N ARG A 205 -11.69 -3.57 -16.54
CA ARG A 205 -12.12 -4.94 -16.28
C ARG A 205 -11.54 -5.88 -17.32
N HIS A 206 -10.86 -6.92 -16.88
CA HIS A 206 -10.29 -7.98 -17.71
C HIS A 206 -10.86 -9.35 -17.34
N VAL A 207 -11.06 -10.21 -18.32
CA VAL A 207 -11.50 -11.59 -18.13
C VAL A 207 -10.38 -12.53 -18.51
N ILE A 208 -9.87 -13.28 -17.54
CA ILE A 208 -8.77 -14.23 -17.74
C ILE A 208 -9.12 -15.25 -18.84
N GLY A 209 -8.25 -15.36 -19.83
CA GLY A 209 -8.42 -16.27 -20.95
C GLY A 209 -9.40 -15.78 -22.03
N SER A 210 -9.82 -14.52 -21.99
CA SER A 210 -10.62 -13.90 -23.05
C SER A 210 -9.72 -13.23 -24.08
N ASP A 211 -10.06 -13.37 -25.35
CA ASP A 211 -9.42 -12.65 -26.48
C ASP A 211 -10.06 -11.27 -26.72
N LYS A 212 -11.06 -10.89 -25.92
CA LYS A 212 -11.71 -9.58 -26.02
C LYS A 212 -10.84 -8.50 -25.38
N ASN A 213 -10.96 -7.29 -25.92
CA ASN A 213 -10.35 -6.11 -25.28
C ASN A 213 -10.92 -5.90 -23.88
N ASP A 214 -10.09 -5.36 -23.00
CA ASP A 214 -10.49 -4.96 -21.66
C ASP A 214 -11.49 -3.81 -21.73
N GLU A 215 -12.41 -3.80 -20.79
CA GLU A 215 -13.46 -2.80 -20.70
C GLU A 215 -13.11 -1.71 -19.70
N GLU A 216 -13.23 -0.45 -20.13
CA GLU A 216 -13.12 0.70 -19.21
C GLU A 216 -14.39 0.77 -18.33
N VAL A 217 -14.23 0.57 -17.04
CA VAL A 217 -15.32 0.59 -16.06
C VAL A 217 -15.50 1.99 -15.47
N PHE A 218 -14.40 2.71 -15.31
CA PHE A 218 -14.41 4.06 -14.77
C PHE A 218 -13.24 4.87 -15.33
N PHE A 219 -13.51 6.11 -15.71
CA PHE A 219 -12.51 7.09 -16.12
C PHE A 219 -12.60 8.35 -15.25
N GLU A 220 -11.48 8.76 -14.65
CA GLU A 220 -11.36 10.00 -13.90
C GLU A 220 -10.71 11.09 -14.75
N GLY A 221 -11.53 12.01 -15.23
CA GLY A 221 -11.09 13.10 -16.09
C GLY A 221 -10.44 14.28 -15.36
N ASP A 222 -10.70 14.42 -14.06
CA ASP A 222 -10.11 15.45 -13.22
C ASP A 222 -8.68 15.02 -12.81
N ASP A 223 -7.68 15.79 -13.19
CA ASP A 223 -6.26 15.44 -12.96
C ASP A 223 -5.78 15.67 -11.52
N GLU A 224 -6.60 16.29 -10.66
CA GLU A 224 -6.35 16.37 -9.22
C GLU A 224 -6.66 15.05 -8.49
N PHE A 225 -7.46 14.15 -9.09
CA PHE A 225 -7.88 12.90 -8.46
C PHE A 225 -7.04 11.72 -8.95
N ASN A 226 -6.84 10.75 -8.06
CA ASN A 226 -6.22 9.46 -8.35
C ASN A 226 -7.22 8.33 -8.09
N LEU A 227 -7.15 7.28 -8.92
CA LEU A 227 -7.98 6.10 -8.81
C LEU A 227 -7.25 4.94 -8.15
N TYR A 228 -8.01 4.18 -7.35
CA TYR A 228 -7.62 2.86 -6.91
C TYR A 228 -8.84 1.96 -6.77
N SER A 229 -8.66 0.67 -7.00
CA SER A 229 -9.68 -0.35 -6.80
C SER A 229 -9.25 -1.32 -5.70
N TYR A 230 -10.23 -1.78 -4.91
CA TYR A 230 -10.01 -2.74 -3.85
C TYR A 230 -11.27 -3.55 -3.59
N LYS A 231 -11.16 -4.62 -2.83
CA LYS A 231 -12.30 -5.42 -2.40
C LYS A 231 -12.66 -5.08 -0.96
N SER A 232 -13.93 -4.92 -0.66
CA SER A 232 -14.38 -4.76 0.73
C SER A 232 -13.90 -5.94 1.57
N LYS A 233 -13.60 -5.75 2.85
CA LYS A 233 -13.13 -6.81 3.75
C LYS A 233 -14.11 -7.98 3.86
N SER A 234 -15.40 -7.71 3.69
CA SER A 234 -16.45 -8.76 3.58
C SER A 234 -16.33 -9.63 2.32
N GLY A 235 -15.51 -9.25 1.34
CA GLY A 235 -15.40 -9.91 0.04
C GLY A 235 -16.61 -9.71 -0.89
N LYS A 236 -17.62 -8.94 -0.46
CA LYS A 236 -18.92 -8.81 -1.17
C LYS A 236 -18.89 -7.78 -2.30
N TYR A 237 -18.04 -6.76 -2.20
CA TYR A 237 -18.02 -5.65 -3.13
C TYR A 237 -16.64 -5.36 -3.70
N ILE A 238 -16.62 -5.00 -4.98
CA ILE A 238 -15.50 -4.33 -5.64
C ILE A 238 -15.72 -2.83 -5.47
N MET A 239 -14.73 -2.15 -4.93
CA MET A 239 -14.74 -0.72 -4.67
C MET A 239 -13.85 -0.01 -5.66
N VAL A 240 -14.31 1.13 -6.16
CA VAL A 240 -13.54 2.07 -6.98
C VAL A 240 -13.54 3.41 -6.25
N ALA A 241 -12.39 3.82 -5.78
CA ALA A 241 -12.22 5.09 -5.08
C ALA A 241 -11.47 6.10 -5.96
N SER A 242 -12.04 7.30 -6.06
CA SER A 242 -11.45 8.47 -6.67
C SER A 242 -11.22 9.51 -5.57
N GLY A 243 -9.95 9.83 -5.27
CA GLY A 243 -9.60 10.69 -4.14
C GLY A 243 -8.55 11.72 -4.48
N LYS A 244 -8.68 12.91 -3.88
CA LYS A 244 -7.68 13.94 -3.77
C LYS A 244 -7.44 14.28 -2.29
N THR A 245 -6.60 15.27 -2.00
CA THR A 245 -6.19 15.59 -0.63
C THR A 245 -7.35 15.81 0.35
N ILE A 246 -8.45 16.42 -0.10
CA ILE A 246 -9.57 16.85 0.75
C ILE A 246 -10.94 16.45 0.19
N SER A 247 -11.02 15.52 -0.74
CA SER A 247 -12.31 15.10 -1.30
C SER A 247 -12.22 13.68 -1.85
N ASP A 248 -13.24 12.89 -1.57
CA ASP A 248 -13.35 11.51 -2.03
C ASP A 248 -14.67 11.27 -2.75
N GLU A 249 -14.67 10.33 -3.70
CA GLU A 249 -15.84 9.70 -4.27
C GLU A 249 -15.58 8.21 -4.39
N ILE A 250 -16.47 7.41 -3.82
CA ILE A 250 -16.39 5.95 -3.89
C ILE A 250 -17.57 5.42 -4.67
N SER A 251 -17.29 4.51 -5.59
CA SER A 251 -18.29 3.71 -6.30
C SER A 251 -18.05 2.23 -6.02
N PHE A 252 -19.05 1.40 -6.20
CA PHE A 252 -18.95 -0.03 -5.93
C PHE A 252 -19.89 -0.84 -6.83
N LEU A 253 -19.57 -2.12 -6.97
CA LEU A 253 -20.43 -3.14 -7.57
C LEU A 253 -20.29 -4.46 -6.80
N SER A 254 -21.22 -5.39 -7.02
CA SER A 254 -21.14 -6.73 -6.41
C SER A 254 -19.95 -7.51 -6.96
N ALA A 255 -19.15 -8.09 -6.07
CA ALA A 255 -18.05 -8.99 -6.47
C ALA A 255 -18.56 -10.32 -7.08
N ASP A 256 -19.83 -10.70 -6.83
CA ASP A 256 -20.48 -11.86 -7.41
C ASP A 256 -21.07 -11.57 -8.79
N SER A 257 -21.29 -10.29 -9.12
CA SER A 257 -21.87 -9.82 -10.38
C SER A 257 -20.96 -8.77 -11.04
N PRO A 258 -19.76 -9.14 -11.48
CA PRO A 258 -18.73 -8.18 -11.90
C PRO A 258 -19.06 -7.40 -13.18
N TYR A 259 -20.17 -7.69 -13.83
CA TYR A 259 -20.63 -7.00 -15.06
C TYR A 259 -21.74 -5.99 -14.81
N GLU A 260 -22.19 -5.84 -13.55
CA GLU A 260 -23.12 -4.77 -13.19
C GLU A 260 -22.43 -3.40 -13.29
N ASP A 261 -23.26 -2.36 -13.47
CA ASP A 261 -22.80 -0.98 -13.45
C ASP A 261 -22.32 -0.57 -12.05
N LEU A 262 -21.32 0.29 -12.00
CA LEU A 262 -20.89 0.92 -10.75
C LEU A 262 -22.00 1.77 -10.16
N LYS A 263 -22.26 1.58 -8.88
CA LYS A 263 -23.15 2.42 -8.07
C LYS A 263 -22.30 3.41 -7.27
N VAL A 264 -22.60 4.70 -7.40
CA VAL A 264 -21.94 5.73 -6.58
C VAL A 264 -22.39 5.59 -5.14
N PHE A 265 -21.47 5.42 -4.21
CA PHE A 265 -21.74 5.35 -2.78
C PHE A 265 -22.24 6.69 -2.24
N GLN A 266 -21.44 7.72 -2.45
CA GLN A 266 -21.78 9.11 -2.16
C GLN A 266 -21.14 9.98 -3.26
N LYS A 267 -21.95 10.82 -3.89
CA LYS A 267 -21.46 11.77 -4.90
C LYS A 267 -20.42 12.71 -4.30
N ARG A 268 -19.46 13.07 -5.12
CA ARG A 268 -18.40 14.01 -4.78
C ARG A 268 -18.97 15.31 -4.21
N VAL A 269 -18.42 15.74 -3.09
CA VAL A 269 -18.67 17.05 -2.47
C VAL A 269 -17.29 17.60 -2.11
N ASP A 270 -17.00 18.81 -2.55
CA ASP A 270 -15.70 19.43 -2.23
C ASP A 270 -15.53 19.59 -0.71
N GLY A 271 -14.36 19.20 -0.21
CA GLY A 271 -14.08 19.18 1.22
C GLY A 271 -14.66 17.99 2.01
N LEU A 272 -15.44 17.10 1.37
CA LEU A 272 -15.92 15.88 2.03
C LEU A 272 -14.92 14.74 1.83
N GLU A 273 -14.30 14.35 2.93
CA GLU A 273 -13.43 13.18 3.02
C GLU A 273 -14.18 12.02 3.66
N TYR A 274 -14.11 10.84 3.04
CA TYR A 274 -14.68 9.64 3.65
C TYR A 274 -14.04 8.37 3.11
N SER A 275 -13.98 7.36 3.96
CA SER A 275 -13.65 5.98 3.61
C SER A 275 -14.75 5.04 4.10
N VAL A 276 -14.90 3.91 3.43
CA VAL A 276 -15.96 2.96 3.75
C VAL A 276 -15.44 1.54 3.84
N ASP A 277 -16.01 0.74 4.73
CA ASP A 277 -15.89 -0.70 4.72
C ASP A 277 -17.25 -1.35 5.02
N HIS A 278 -17.37 -2.64 4.69
CA HIS A 278 -18.63 -3.39 4.72
C HIS A 278 -18.53 -4.58 5.66
N LEU A 279 -19.58 -4.73 6.49
CA LEU A 279 -19.75 -5.90 7.36
C LEU A 279 -21.24 -6.24 7.52
N GLY A 280 -21.60 -7.49 7.28
CA GLY A 280 -22.97 -7.98 7.42
C GLY A 280 -23.91 -7.32 6.41
N ASP A 281 -24.84 -6.49 6.88
CA ASP A 281 -25.82 -5.72 6.11
C ASP A 281 -25.58 -4.20 6.17
N LYS A 282 -24.37 -3.79 6.62
CA LYS A 282 -24.05 -2.38 6.89
C LYS A 282 -22.73 -1.94 6.29
N TRP A 283 -22.71 -0.66 5.96
CA TRP A 283 -21.51 0.11 5.68
C TRP A 283 -21.09 0.90 6.90
N TYR A 284 -19.79 0.96 7.14
CA TYR A 284 -19.14 1.77 8.15
C TYR A 284 -18.34 2.86 7.47
N ILE A 285 -18.60 4.11 7.82
CA ILE A 285 -18.12 5.29 7.11
C ILE A 285 -17.32 6.16 8.07
N ARG A 286 -16.02 6.25 7.88
CA ARG A 286 -15.17 7.26 8.52
C ARG A 286 -15.29 8.54 7.69
N THR A 287 -15.62 9.68 8.32
CA THR A 287 -15.84 10.93 7.56
C THR A 287 -15.60 12.18 8.41
N ASN A 288 -15.24 13.28 7.71
CA ASN A 288 -15.17 14.65 8.26
C ASN A 288 -16.50 15.41 8.14
N MET A 289 -17.58 14.76 7.74
CA MET A 289 -18.88 15.35 7.47
C MET A 289 -19.38 16.23 8.64
N ASN A 290 -20.01 17.38 8.30
CA ASN A 290 -20.57 18.34 9.26
C ASN A 290 -19.52 18.94 10.21
N GLY A 291 -18.32 19.26 9.72
CA GLY A 291 -17.25 19.91 10.47
C GLY A 291 -16.53 19.00 11.47
N ALA A 292 -16.61 17.68 11.28
CA ALA A 292 -15.87 16.72 12.09
C ALA A 292 -14.38 16.70 11.67
N GLU A 293 -13.60 17.73 12.01
CA GLU A 293 -12.21 17.88 11.58
C GLU A 293 -11.31 16.70 11.99
N ASN A 294 -11.58 16.08 13.15
CA ASN A 294 -10.91 14.89 13.63
C ASN A 294 -11.64 13.59 13.24
N PHE A 295 -12.52 13.67 12.25
CA PHE A 295 -13.35 12.60 11.75
C PHE A 295 -14.29 11.99 12.81
N LYS A 296 -15.25 11.25 12.30
CA LYS A 296 -16.22 10.47 13.08
C LYS A 296 -16.56 9.19 12.34
N LEU A 297 -17.17 8.25 13.02
CA LEU A 297 -17.66 7.02 12.42
C LEU A 297 -19.19 7.07 12.26
N MET A 298 -19.64 6.81 11.06
CA MET A 298 -21.04 6.69 10.72
C MET A 298 -21.33 5.30 10.16
N GLN A 299 -22.62 4.93 10.06
CA GLN A 299 -23.07 3.69 9.44
C GLN A 299 -24.32 3.93 8.60
N CYS A 300 -24.54 3.09 7.59
CA CYS A 300 -25.81 3.02 6.84
C CYS A 300 -26.08 1.58 6.39
N GLY A 301 -27.31 1.32 5.93
CA GLY A 301 -27.66 0.03 5.32
C GLY A 301 -27.10 -0.12 3.91
N GLU A 302 -27.04 -1.36 3.42
CA GLU A 302 -26.49 -1.67 2.09
C GLU A 302 -27.16 -0.94 0.93
N GLU A 303 -28.49 -0.77 0.98
CA GLU A 303 -29.26 -0.21 -0.14
C GLU A 303 -29.16 1.31 -0.25
N TYR A 304 -28.95 1.99 0.85
CA TYR A 304 -29.06 3.45 0.96
C TYR A 304 -27.75 4.04 1.42
N THR A 305 -26.85 4.29 0.48
CA THR A 305 -25.44 4.64 0.77
C THR A 305 -25.17 6.14 0.83
N SER A 306 -26.03 6.99 0.26
CA SER A 306 -25.79 8.44 0.27
C SER A 306 -25.81 9.05 1.67
N SER A 307 -25.09 10.14 1.86
CA SER A 307 -24.82 10.77 3.17
C SER A 307 -26.08 11.15 3.98
N LYS A 308 -27.23 11.36 3.32
CA LYS A 308 -28.49 11.61 4.02
C LYS A 308 -29.00 10.42 4.86
N TYR A 309 -28.48 9.21 4.63
CA TYR A 309 -28.83 8.00 5.37
C TYR A 309 -27.78 7.60 6.40
N TRP A 310 -26.66 8.32 6.47
CA TRP A 310 -25.61 8.03 7.42
C TRP A 310 -26.05 8.38 8.83
N LYS A 311 -25.95 7.41 9.73
CA LYS A 311 -26.25 7.55 11.16
C LYS A 311 -24.94 7.49 11.92
N GLU A 312 -24.77 8.40 12.86
CA GLU A 312 -23.59 8.47 13.70
C GLU A 312 -23.49 7.23 14.59
N LEU A 313 -22.31 6.63 14.65
CA LEU A 313 -21.95 5.48 15.47
C LEU A 313 -20.93 5.88 16.56
N ILE A 314 -19.93 6.67 16.19
CA ILE A 314 -18.97 7.29 17.09
C ILE A 314 -18.92 8.77 16.71
N GLU A 315 -19.24 9.62 17.69
CA GLU A 315 -19.27 11.07 17.50
C GLU A 315 -17.88 11.67 17.30
N HIS A 316 -17.83 12.85 16.72
CA HIS A 316 -16.61 13.65 16.61
C HIS A 316 -16.11 14.05 18.01
N ARG A 317 -14.79 14.01 18.19
CA ARG A 317 -14.12 14.45 19.42
C ARG A 317 -12.99 15.42 19.08
N GLU A 318 -12.99 16.59 19.72
CA GLU A 318 -12.01 17.64 19.43
C GLU A 318 -10.56 17.23 19.72
N ASN A 319 -10.35 16.35 20.70
CA ASN A 319 -9.02 15.93 21.17
C ASN A 319 -8.58 14.56 20.66
N VAL A 320 -9.42 13.89 19.85
CA VAL A 320 -9.13 12.53 19.37
C VAL A 320 -9.37 12.45 17.87
N LEU A 321 -8.30 12.23 17.11
CA LEU A 321 -8.36 11.97 15.68
C LEU A 321 -8.72 10.51 15.45
N LEU A 322 -9.84 10.24 14.77
CA LEU A 322 -10.21 8.91 14.30
C LEU A 322 -9.46 8.63 13.01
N GLU A 323 -8.38 7.83 13.07
CA GLU A 323 -7.50 7.56 11.92
C GLU A 323 -7.98 6.42 11.04
N GLY A 324 -8.62 5.39 11.61
CA GLY A 324 -9.04 4.21 10.84
C GLY A 324 -10.02 3.33 11.56
N VAL A 325 -10.63 2.44 10.80
CA VAL A 325 -11.59 1.43 11.28
C VAL A 325 -11.25 0.10 10.64
N GLU A 326 -11.16 -0.95 11.44
CA GLU A 326 -11.09 -2.33 10.95
C GLU A 326 -12.28 -3.13 11.46
N VAL A 327 -13.01 -3.76 10.55
CA VAL A 327 -14.19 -4.55 10.86
C VAL A 327 -13.86 -6.04 10.92
N PHE A 328 -14.46 -6.72 11.92
CA PHE A 328 -14.44 -8.18 12.10
C PHE A 328 -15.86 -8.64 12.45
N ASP A 329 -16.20 -9.90 12.26
CA ASP A 329 -17.54 -10.40 12.55
C ASP A 329 -18.00 -10.07 13.98
N GLN A 330 -17.13 -10.24 14.96
CA GLN A 330 -17.47 -10.04 16.37
C GLN A 330 -16.94 -8.72 16.97
N PHE A 331 -16.05 -8.04 16.27
CA PHE A 331 -15.37 -6.85 16.78
C PHE A 331 -15.21 -5.77 15.71
N MET A 332 -14.96 -4.57 16.20
CA MET A 332 -14.46 -3.45 15.42
C MET A 332 -13.25 -2.87 16.15
N VAL A 333 -12.19 -2.57 15.44
CA VAL A 333 -11.01 -1.91 16.00
C VAL A 333 -10.90 -0.52 15.40
N ILE A 334 -10.98 0.47 16.27
CA ILE A 334 -10.84 1.89 15.91
C ILE A 334 -9.40 2.30 16.20
N THR A 335 -8.73 2.79 15.17
CA THR A 335 -7.42 3.43 15.34
C THR A 335 -7.63 4.91 15.63
N GLU A 336 -7.19 5.36 16.78
CA GLU A 336 -7.33 6.72 17.27
C GLU A 336 -5.97 7.33 17.60
N ARG A 337 -5.88 8.67 17.49
CA ARG A 337 -4.73 9.42 17.99
C ARG A 337 -5.19 10.44 19.02
N GLU A 338 -4.65 10.33 20.21
CA GLU A 338 -4.92 11.23 21.34
C GLU A 338 -3.58 11.65 21.97
N ASN A 339 -3.40 12.94 22.23
CA ASN A 339 -2.15 13.50 22.79
C ASN A 339 -0.88 13.08 22.03
N GLY A 340 -0.98 12.98 20.67
CA GLY A 340 0.11 12.56 19.81
C GLY A 340 0.32 11.04 19.72
N GLN A 341 -0.29 10.25 20.61
CA GLN A 341 -0.15 8.80 20.67
C GLN A 341 -1.26 8.07 19.94
N ARG A 342 -0.90 7.05 19.15
CA ARG A 342 -1.87 6.17 18.52
C ARG A 342 -2.36 5.11 19.49
N ARG A 343 -3.67 4.91 19.54
CA ARG A 343 -4.36 3.94 20.40
C ARG A 343 -5.31 3.07 19.58
N PHE A 344 -5.53 1.85 20.02
CA PHE A 344 -6.52 0.94 19.42
C PHE A 344 -7.66 0.73 20.41
N ASN A 345 -8.86 1.13 20.01
CA ASN A 345 -10.08 0.91 20.76
C ASN A 345 -10.82 -0.29 20.15
N VAL A 346 -10.91 -1.38 20.89
CA VAL A 346 -11.57 -2.62 20.48
C VAL A 346 -13.00 -2.61 20.97
N ILE A 347 -13.96 -2.68 20.07
CA ILE A 347 -15.41 -2.63 20.35
C ILE A 347 -16.02 -3.99 20.00
N SER A 348 -16.75 -4.60 20.92
CA SER A 348 -17.54 -5.82 20.66
C SER A 348 -18.83 -5.46 19.94
N ASN A 349 -19.05 -6.03 18.74
CA ASN A 349 -20.23 -5.76 17.91
C ASN A 349 -21.55 -6.20 18.58
N GLY A 350 -21.51 -7.29 19.38
CA GLY A 350 -22.70 -7.81 20.04
C GLY A 350 -23.13 -7.04 21.28
N SER A 351 -22.17 -6.59 22.10
CA SER A 351 -22.46 -5.93 23.38
C SER A 351 -22.25 -4.43 23.36
N GLY A 352 -21.58 -3.87 22.37
CA GLY A 352 -21.15 -2.48 22.31
C GLY A 352 -20.08 -2.09 23.35
N LYS A 353 -19.63 -3.04 24.17
CA LYS A 353 -18.58 -2.78 25.15
C LYS A 353 -17.24 -2.57 24.43
N SER A 354 -16.46 -1.62 24.92
CA SER A 354 -15.15 -1.29 24.35
C SER A 354 -14.05 -1.33 25.41
N HIS A 355 -12.81 -1.46 24.92
CA HIS A 355 -11.60 -1.28 25.71
C HIS A 355 -10.44 -0.88 24.81
N TYR A 356 -9.47 -0.18 25.38
CA TYR A 356 -8.22 0.11 24.67
C TYR A 356 -7.21 -1.01 24.87
N ILE A 357 -6.39 -1.24 23.82
CA ILE A 357 -5.19 -2.05 23.98
C ILE A 357 -4.18 -1.25 24.80
N ASP A 358 -3.71 -1.84 25.89
CA ASP A 358 -2.71 -1.23 26.77
C ASP A 358 -1.31 -1.29 26.15
N PHE A 359 -0.49 -0.28 26.38
CA PHE A 359 0.94 -0.25 26.03
C PHE A 359 1.73 0.10 27.28
N GLU A 360 2.87 -0.60 27.50
CA GLU A 360 3.65 -0.48 28.73
C GLU A 360 4.52 0.78 28.76
N GLU A 361 4.91 1.28 27.57
CA GLU A 361 5.80 2.43 27.41
C GLU A 361 4.98 3.70 27.15
N GLU A 362 5.45 4.84 27.67
CA GLU A 362 4.76 6.12 27.50
C GLU A 362 4.88 6.67 26.08
N VAL A 363 6.03 6.44 25.42
CA VAL A 363 6.30 6.90 24.06
C VAL A 363 6.58 5.71 23.14
N PHE A 364 5.69 5.48 22.20
CA PHE A 364 5.76 4.36 21.27
C PHE A 364 5.18 4.72 19.90
N SER A 365 5.43 3.85 18.94
CA SER A 365 4.75 3.82 17.63
C SER A 365 3.97 2.52 17.50
N ALA A 366 2.68 2.61 17.20
CA ALA A 366 1.84 1.46 16.91
C ALA A 366 1.05 1.69 15.63
N TYR A 367 0.85 0.63 14.82
CA TYR A 367 0.07 0.70 13.57
C TYR A 367 -0.60 -0.64 13.32
N SER A 368 -1.79 -0.61 12.72
CA SER A 368 -2.46 -1.83 12.30
C SER A 368 -1.60 -2.58 11.27
N SER A 369 -1.51 -3.89 11.42
CA SER A 369 -0.78 -4.78 10.51
C SER A 369 -1.76 -5.52 9.60
N THR A 370 -1.38 -6.68 9.05
CA THR A 370 -2.21 -7.47 8.14
C THR A 370 -3.28 -8.26 8.89
N ASN A 371 -4.56 -7.91 8.68
CA ASN A 371 -5.75 -8.48 9.32
C ASN A 371 -6.82 -8.82 8.28
N LEU A 372 -6.58 -9.79 7.38
CA LEU A 372 -7.46 -10.08 6.25
C LEU A 372 -8.69 -10.90 6.64
N GLU A 373 -8.57 -11.83 7.59
CA GLU A 373 -9.64 -12.73 7.97
C GLU A 373 -10.71 -12.02 8.81
N ILE A 374 -11.88 -11.82 8.22
CA ILE A 374 -13.01 -11.11 8.87
C ILE A 374 -13.57 -11.86 10.08
N SER A 375 -13.52 -13.19 10.06
CA SER A 375 -14.00 -14.07 11.15
C SER A 375 -13.00 -14.19 12.30
N SER A 376 -11.83 -13.60 12.19
CA SER A 376 -10.80 -13.65 13.23
C SER A 376 -11.19 -12.88 14.48
N ASN A 377 -10.87 -13.43 15.66
CA ASN A 377 -10.86 -12.70 16.93
C ASN A 377 -9.46 -12.16 17.29
N LYS A 378 -8.51 -12.26 16.37
CA LYS A 378 -7.14 -11.76 16.52
C LYS A 378 -6.96 -10.47 15.76
N PHE A 379 -6.37 -9.48 16.42
CA PHE A 379 -5.94 -8.23 15.80
C PHE A 379 -4.42 -8.16 15.82
N ARG A 380 -3.81 -7.99 14.65
CA ARG A 380 -2.36 -7.82 14.53
C ARG A 380 -2.01 -6.36 14.38
N TYR A 381 -0.96 -5.95 15.09
CA TYR A 381 -0.40 -4.62 14.99
C TYR A 381 1.13 -4.66 15.06
N GLY A 382 1.75 -3.66 14.45
CA GLY A 382 3.16 -3.37 14.62
C GLY A 382 3.37 -2.47 15.82
N TYR A 383 4.47 -2.66 16.54
CA TYR A 383 4.86 -1.88 17.71
C TYR A 383 6.36 -1.64 17.71
N SER A 384 6.77 -0.45 18.11
CA SER A 384 8.16 -0.14 18.43
C SER A 384 8.25 1.06 19.38
N SER A 385 9.34 1.15 20.14
CA SER A 385 9.66 2.33 20.93
C SER A 385 11.13 2.68 20.78
N MET A 386 11.63 3.62 21.58
CA MET A 386 13.06 3.93 21.62
C MET A 386 13.88 2.78 22.21
N THR A 387 13.26 1.93 23.01
CA THR A 387 13.91 0.79 23.70
C THR A 387 13.44 -0.57 23.22
N THR A 388 12.29 -0.64 22.55
CA THR A 388 11.73 -1.90 22.02
C THR A 388 11.88 -1.94 20.50
N PRO A 389 12.62 -2.93 19.95
CA PRO A 389 12.73 -3.13 18.51
C PRO A 389 11.38 -3.34 17.83
N SER A 390 11.33 -3.07 16.52
CA SER A 390 10.11 -3.29 15.72
C SER A 390 9.58 -4.70 15.92
N SER A 391 8.34 -4.80 16.35
CA SER A 391 7.67 -6.04 16.74
C SER A 391 6.33 -6.19 16.05
N THR A 392 5.97 -7.42 15.68
CA THR A 392 4.61 -7.78 15.25
C THR A 392 3.93 -8.51 16.40
N ILE A 393 2.83 -7.95 16.85
CA ILE A 393 2.06 -8.46 18.01
C ILE A 393 0.67 -8.88 17.55
N GLU A 394 0.23 -10.04 18.02
CA GLU A 394 -1.13 -10.54 17.87
C GLU A 394 -1.87 -10.38 19.19
N TYR A 395 -3.00 -9.70 19.14
CA TYR A 395 -3.87 -9.44 20.27
C TYR A 395 -5.17 -10.23 20.16
N ASP A 396 -5.49 -11.03 21.15
CA ASP A 396 -6.78 -11.70 21.22
C ASP A 396 -7.83 -10.74 21.78
N MET A 397 -8.80 -10.34 20.94
CA MET A 397 -9.83 -9.36 21.29
C MET A 397 -10.83 -9.89 22.34
N ASN A 398 -10.91 -11.20 22.57
CA ASN A 398 -11.74 -11.82 23.62
C ASN A 398 -11.00 -11.89 24.97
N SER A 399 -9.84 -12.55 24.98
CA SER A 399 -9.08 -12.78 26.24
C SER A 399 -8.21 -11.59 26.65
N ARG A 400 -7.94 -10.66 25.70
CA ARG A 400 -7.02 -9.52 25.85
C ARG A 400 -5.55 -9.91 25.97
N GLU A 401 -5.21 -11.12 25.64
CA GLU A 401 -3.84 -11.61 25.66
C GLU A 401 -3.06 -11.09 24.45
N LYS A 402 -1.80 -10.73 24.67
CA LYS A 402 -0.84 -10.33 23.65
C LYS A 402 0.16 -11.45 23.41
N LYS A 403 0.47 -11.69 22.15
CA LYS A 403 1.51 -12.62 21.73
C LYS A 403 2.46 -11.92 20.77
N ILE A 404 3.73 -11.82 21.13
CA ILE A 404 4.76 -11.35 20.20
C ILE A 404 4.99 -12.47 19.18
N LEU A 405 4.66 -12.19 17.92
CA LEU A 405 4.88 -13.12 16.80
C LEU A 405 6.31 -13.00 16.26
N LYS A 406 6.86 -11.79 16.29
CA LYS A 406 8.22 -11.49 15.89
C LYS A 406 8.66 -10.17 16.53
N GLU A 407 9.89 -10.15 17.03
CA GLU A 407 10.62 -8.94 17.40
C GLU A 407 11.88 -8.89 16.52
N SER A 408 12.18 -7.73 15.95
CA SER A 408 13.36 -7.55 15.10
C SER A 408 14.63 -7.74 15.91
N GLU A 409 15.52 -8.59 15.41
CA GLU A 409 16.82 -8.80 16.03
C GLU A 409 17.72 -7.58 15.80
N VAL A 410 18.32 -7.05 16.86
CA VAL A 410 19.32 -5.99 16.77
C VAL A 410 20.66 -6.61 16.46
N MET A 411 21.13 -6.43 15.23
CA MET A 411 22.39 -6.98 14.75
C MET A 411 23.56 -6.14 15.26
N GLY A 412 24.56 -6.82 15.80
CA GLY A 412 25.78 -6.20 16.33
C GLY A 412 25.60 -5.62 17.75
N GLY A 413 26.68 -5.66 18.53
CA GLY A 413 26.71 -5.19 19.92
C GLY A 413 26.01 -6.13 20.89
N ASN A 414 26.02 -5.72 22.17
CA ASN A 414 25.34 -6.43 23.27
C ASN A 414 24.05 -5.67 23.61
N PHE A 415 23.11 -5.59 22.68
CA PHE A 415 21.83 -4.95 22.93
C PHE A 415 21.02 -5.78 23.95
N ASP A 416 20.69 -5.16 25.08
CA ASP A 416 19.67 -5.65 26.02
C ASP A 416 18.76 -4.48 26.35
N LYS A 417 17.49 -4.59 25.96
CA LYS A 417 16.49 -3.53 26.19
C LYS A 417 16.34 -3.10 27.63
N LYS A 418 16.71 -3.97 28.60
CA LYS A 418 16.69 -3.65 30.04
C LYS A 418 17.71 -2.59 30.45
N ASN A 419 18.68 -2.31 29.59
CA ASN A 419 19.70 -1.29 29.82
C ASN A 419 19.29 0.10 29.34
N TYR A 420 18.08 0.23 28.80
CA TYR A 420 17.55 1.47 28.23
C TYR A 420 16.22 1.81 28.88
N GLU A 421 15.97 3.11 29.04
CA GLU A 421 14.71 3.69 29.51
C GLU A 421 14.17 4.64 28.44
N SER A 422 12.85 4.67 28.26
CA SER A 422 12.16 5.55 27.32
C SER A 422 11.15 6.44 28.05
#